data_78cb9574bdca9d2ee9f8392c7709b246
#
_entry.id   78cb9574bdca9d2ee9f8392c7709b246
#
_cell.length_a   1.000
_cell.length_b   1.000
_cell.length_c   1.000
_cell.angle_alpha   90.00
_cell.angle_beta   90.00
_cell.angle_gamma   90.00
#
_symmetry.space_group_name_H-M   'P 1'
#
loop_
_entity.id
_entity.type
_entity.pdbx_description
1 polymer ?
#
loop_
_entity_poly.entity_id
_entity_poly.type
_entity_poly.pdbx_seq_one_letter_code
_entity_poly.pdbx_strand_id
1 'polypeptide(L)'
;MGKNVVVIGTQWGDEGKGKVVDWLTEHAQGVVRFQGGHNAGHTLVIGSKKTVLRLIPSGILRPAVRVYLGNGVVVSPSALLQEIAELEAAGIEVRSRLAISPACPLVLPYHVALDKARETAMGDTRIGTTGRGIGPAYEDKIARRALRVQDLFHPDRFAAKLERVLDYHNFVLTQYFKCPAVSFHETLDATLAAAPAIAPMVADVAALLQAARRAGESLLFEGAQGALLDIDHGTYPYVTSSNCLAGAAAPGAGIGPQMLDYVLGIVKAYTTRVGTGPFPTELTDDIGARLAKRGNEFGSVTGRPRRCGWLDIPALARSFQLNGVDGLCITKLDVLDGLESIRICTGYRVAGAPLALLPTGAEAVAECEPVYEELPGWTENTFGVKSFDALPHTARAYLRRIETLTGVPIAMVSTGPERDETILVHHPFH
;
A
#
# COMPACT_ATOMS: atom_id res chain seq x y z
N MET A 1 -0.79 0.46 -28.74
CA MET A 1 -1.41 -0.22 -27.57
C MET A 1 -1.25 0.71 -26.40
N GLY A 2 -2.27 0.77 -25.53
CA GLY A 2 -2.14 1.51 -24.28
C GLY A 2 -1.02 0.91 -23.41
N LYS A 3 -0.31 1.75 -22.67
CA LYS A 3 0.75 1.36 -21.75
C LYS A 3 0.17 1.16 -20.35
N ASN A 4 0.51 0.09 -19.67
CA ASN A 4 0.06 -0.19 -18.31
C ASN A 4 1.14 0.18 -17.32
N VAL A 5 0.77 0.87 -16.25
CA VAL A 5 1.69 1.33 -15.22
C VAL A 5 1.36 0.67 -13.88
N VAL A 6 2.36 0.14 -13.20
CA VAL A 6 2.25 -0.37 -11.83
C VAL A 6 2.84 0.64 -10.87
N VAL A 7 2.06 1.09 -9.90
CA VAL A 7 2.50 2.02 -8.84
C VAL A 7 2.67 1.25 -7.55
N ILE A 8 3.88 1.23 -7.02
CA ILE A 8 4.22 0.55 -5.76
C ILE A 8 4.89 1.49 -4.76
N GLY A 9 4.74 1.21 -3.48
CA GLY A 9 5.60 1.78 -2.44
C GLY A 9 6.91 1.01 -2.35
N THR A 10 8.01 1.71 -2.27
CA THR A 10 9.35 1.08 -2.27
C THR A 10 9.96 0.94 -0.88
N GLN A 11 9.33 1.52 0.14
CA GLN A 11 9.77 1.54 1.54
C GLN A 11 8.80 0.72 2.42
N TRP A 12 8.51 1.18 3.64
CA TRP A 12 7.57 0.52 4.57
C TRP A 12 6.13 1.06 4.48
N GLY A 13 5.67 1.45 3.29
CA GLY A 13 4.36 2.04 3.09
C GLY A 13 4.30 3.54 3.43
N ASP A 14 3.11 4.12 3.26
CA ASP A 14 2.85 5.54 3.55
C ASP A 14 3.72 6.54 2.73
N GLU A 15 4.23 6.11 1.58
CA GLU A 15 5.04 6.94 0.68
C GLU A 15 4.22 8.02 -0.06
N GLY A 16 2.89 8.03 0.07
CA GLY A 16 2.04 9.00 -0.63
C GLY A 16 1.52 8.52 -1.98
N LYS A 17 1.41 7.21 -2.18
CA LYS A 17 0.92 6.56 -3.42
C LYS A 17 -0.40 7.11 -3.93
N GLY A 18 -1.38 7.34 -3.03
CA GLY A 18 -2.73 7.75 -3.42
C GLY A 18 -2.75 9.00 -4.29
N LYS A 19 -2.02 10.05 -3.91
CA LYS A 19 -1.88 11.29 -4.70
C LYS A 19 -1.32 11.01 -6.11
N VAL A 20 -0.27 10.20 -6.19
CA VAL A 20 0.40 9.88 -7.46
C VAL A 20 -0.50 9.05 -8.36
N VAL A 21 -1.20 8.06 -7.80
CA VAL A 21 -2.21 7.27 -8.54
C VAL A 21 -3.32 8.16 -9.06
N ASP A 22 -3.88 9.04 -8.23
CA ASP A 22 -4.92 9.97 -8.66
C ASP A 22 -4.44 10.91 -9.78
N TRP A 23 -3.20 11.42 -9.69
CA TRP A 23 -2.60 12.24 -10.74
C TRP A 23 -2.46 11.45 -12.05
N LEU A 24 -1.88 10.26 -12.00
CA LEU A 24 -1.68 9.40 -13.17
C LEU A 24 -2.99 8.88 -13.77
N THR A 25 -4.05 8.81 -13.00
CA THR A 25 -5.36 8.35 -13.44
C THR A 25 -5.95 9.22 -14.57
N GLU A 26 -5.46 10.45 -14.76
CA GLU A 26 -5.83 11.28 -15.92
C GLU A 26 -5.50 10.62 -17.26
N HIS A 27 -4.49 9.76 -17.29
CA HIS A 27 -4.00 9.06 -18.48
C HIS A 27 -4.40 7.57 -18.51
N ALA A 28 -5.28 7.13 -17.61
CA ALA A 28 -5.73 5.75 -17.53
C ALA A 28 -7.25 5.63 -17.65
N GLN A 29 -7.72 4.60 -18.33
CA GLN A 29 -9.14 4.27 -18.44
C GLN A 29 -9.61 3.38 -17.30
N GLY A 30 -8.68 2.77 -16.57
CA GLY A 30 -9.01 1.92 -15.42
C GLY A 30 -7.92 1.87 -14.36
N VAL A 31 -8.33 1.74 -13.09
CA VAL A 31 -7.42 1.57 -11.94
C VAL A 31 -7.73 0.27 -11.22
N VAL A 32 -6.71 -0.54 -10.95
CA VAL A 32 -6.83 -1.90 -10.44
C VAL A 32 -6.11 -2.03 -9.10
N ARG A 33 -6.82 -2.38 -8.04
CA ARG A 33 -6.23 -2.89 -6.80
C ARG A 33 -6.02 -4.39 -6.93
N PHE A 34 -4.84 -4.87 -6.64
CA PHE A 34 -4.47 -6.26 -6.86
C PHE A 34 -4.10 -7.03 -5.57
N GLN A 35 -3.96 -6.32 -4.43
CA GLN A 35 -3.61 -6.94 -3.15
C GLN A 35 -4.01 -6.06 -1.96
N GLY A 36 -3.86 -6.58 -0.74
CA GLY A 36 -4.23 -5.90 0.50
C GLY A 36 -5.73 -6.00 0.77
N GLY A 37 -6.21 -5.13 1.62
CA GLY A 37 -7.61 -5.03 2.02
C GLY A 37 -7.91 -3.63 2.56
N HIS A 38 -8.91 -3.51 3.42
CA HIS A 38 -9.27 -2.23 4.04
C HIS A 38 -8.33 -1.76 5.16
N ASN A 39 -7.17 -2.42 5.31
CA ASN A 39 -6.05 -1.94 6.13
C ASN A 39 -5.24 -0.83 5.47
N ALA A 40 -5.35 -0.65 4.15
CA ALA A 40 -4.74 0.49 3.46
C ALA A 40 -5.50 1.79 3.77
N GLY A 41 -4.83 2.92 3.59
CA GLY A 41 -5.41 4.24 3.73
C GLY A 41 -4.73 5.20 2.74
N HIS A 42 -5.35 5.39 1.56
CA HIS A 42 -4.87 6.32 0.55
C HIS A 42 -5.56 7.66 0.75
N THR A 43 -4.82 8.61 1.29
CA THR A 43 -5.31 9.98 1.48
C THR A 43 -5.10 10.79 0.22
N LEU A 44 -6.18 11.41 -0.26
CA LEU A 44 -6.16 12.33 -1.38
C LEU A 44 -6.69 13.69 -0.93
N VAL A 45 -6.05 14.74 -1.44
CA VAL A 45 -6.48 16.13 -1.24
C VAL A 45 -6.80 16.70 -2.61
N ILE A 46 -8.05 17.09 -2.82
CA ILE A 46 -8.53 17.68 -4.08
C ILE A 46 -9.24 18.98 -3.73
N GLY A 47 -8.61 20.10 -4.02
CA GLY A 47 -9.00 21.38 -3.46
C GLY A 47 -8.91 21.32 -1.93
N SER A 48 -9.87 21.84 -1.21
CA SER A 48 -9.89 21.77 0.26
C SER A 48 -10.44 20.44 0.82
N LYS A 49 -10.89 19.52 -0.04
CA LYS A 49 -11.56 18.27 0.39
C LYS A 49 -10.56 17.14 0.55
N LYS A 50 -10.47 16.59 1.76
CA LYS A 50 -9.67 15.40 2.06
C LYS A 50 -10.54 14.15 2.00
N THR A 51 -10.15 13.16 1.19
CA THR A 51 -10.80 11.85 1.07
C THR A 51 -9.80 10.75 1.43
N VAL A 52 -10.22 9.76 2.22
CA VAL A 52 -9.41 8.60 2.58
C VAL A 52 -10.06 7.34 2.00
N LEU A 53 -9.39 6.72 1.04
CA LEU A 53 -9.81 5.47 0.43
C LEU A 53 -9.12 4.29 1.10
N ARG A 54 -9.85 3.18 1.28
CA ARG A 54 -9.36 1.98 1.98
C ARG A 54 -9.28 0.77 1.07
N LEU A 55 -10.43 0.39 0.46
CA LEU A 55 -10.56 -0.73 -0.48
C LEU A 55 -10.64 -0.24 -1.93
N ILE A 56 -11.45 0.78 -2.15
CA ILE A 56 -11.76 1.28 -3.49
C ILE A 56 -10.53 1.97 -4.08
N PRO A 57 -10.14 1.66 -5.34
CA PRO A 57 -9.00 2.30 -5.99
C PRO A 57 -9.15 3.81 -6.11
N SER A 58 -8.00 4.53 -6.04
CA SER A 58 -7.95 6.01 -6.05
C SER A 58 -8.58 6.63 -7.30
N GLY A 59 -8.59 5.90 -8.42
CA GLY A 59 -9.22 6.33 -9.67
C GLY A 59 -10.73 6.59 -9.59
N ILE A 60 -11.42 6.14 -8.53
CA ILE A 60 -12.87 6.38 -8.35
C ILE A 60 -13.20 7.88 -8.30
N LEU A 61 -12.26 8.72 -7.88
CA LEU A 61 -12.45 10.17 -7.80
C LEU A 61 -12.46 10.87 -9.18
N ARG A 62 -12.15 10.15 -10.27
CA ARG A 62 -12.23 10.62 -11.66
C ARG A 62 -13.48 10.05 -12.34
N PRO A 63 -14.44 10.88 -12.80
CA PRO A 63 -15.77 10.41 -13.25
C PRO A 63 -15.77 9.37 -14.37
N ALA A 64 -14.82 9.45 -15.32
CA ALA A 64 -14.78 8.58 -16.50
C ALA A 64 -13.99 7.28 -16.29
N VAL A 65 -13.40 7.06 -15.11
CA VAL A 65 -12.47 5.96 -14.85
C VAL A 65 -13.18 4.78 -14.22
N ARG A 66 -12.96 3.59 -14.75
CA ARG A 66 -13.42 2.32 -14.16
C ARG A 66 -12.44 1.88 -13.08
N VAL A 67 -12.94 1.25 -12.03
CA VAL A 67 -12.10 0.75 -10.93
C VAL A 67 -12.37 -0.73 -10.67
N TYR A 68 -11.31 -1.46 -10.35
CA TYR A 68 -11.35 -2.91 -10.25
C TYR A 68 -10.73 -3.39 -8.94
N LEU A 69 -11.41 -4.33 -8.28
CA LEU A 69 -10.83 -5.13 -7.20
C LEU A 69 -10.47 -6.51 -7.75
N GLY A 70 -9.18 -6.75 -7.93
CA GLY A 70 -8.65 -8.04 -8.38
C GLY A 70 -8.74 -9.11 -7.31
N ASN A 71 -8.64 -10.38 -7.71
CA ASN A 71 -8.77 -11.56 -6.85
C ASN A 71 -7.72 -11.66 -5.73
N GLY A 72 -6.66 -10.85 -5.78
CA GLY A 72 -5.65 -10.75 -4.72
C GLY A 72 -6.10 -9.91 -3.53
N VAL A 73 -7.15 -9.10 -3.67
CA VAL A 73 -7.69 -8.25 -2.59
C VAL A 73 -8.58 -9.08 -1.66
N VAL A 74 -8.40 -8.90 -0.33
CA VAL A 74 -9.34 -9.47 0.66
C VAL A 74 -10.41 -8.43 1.00
N VAL A 75 -11.69 -8.81 0.87
CA VAL A 75 -12.82 -7.88 0.91
C VAL A 75 -13.67 -8.09 2.16
N SER A 76 -13.79 -7.07 2.99
CA SER A 76 -14.81 -7.01 4.03
C SER A 76 -16.09 -6.43 3.44
N PRO A 77 -17.22 -7.19 3.38
CA PRO A 77 -18.46 -6.70 2.83
C PRO A 77 -18.97 -5.42 3.51
N SER A 78 -18.93 -5.38 4.83
CA SER A 78 -19.36 -4.22 5.62
C SER A 78 -18.47 -3.00 5.38
N ALA A 79 -17.16 -3.15 5.38
CA ALA A 79 -16.22 -2.05 5.13
C ALA A 79 -16.36 -1.51 3.70
N LEU A 80 -16.57 -2.38 2.71
CA LEU A 80 -16.79 -1.98 1.33
C LEU A 80 -18.06 -1.16 1.18
N LEU A 81 -19.18 -1.65 1.72
CA LEU A 81 -20.48 -0.94 1.62
C LEU A 81 -20.46 0.39 2.37
N GLN A 82 -19.76 0.46 3.51
CA GLN A 82 -19.55 1.71 4.22
C GLN A 82 -18.75 2.71 3.38
N GLU A 83 -17.66 2.28 2.77
CA GLU A 83 -16.83 3.15 1.92
C GLU A 83 -17.60 3.63 0.68
N ILE A 84 -18.41 2.76 0.06
CA ILE A 84 -19.31 3.13 -1.04
C ILE A 84 -20.29 4.21 -0.58
N ALA A 85 -20.96 4.02 0.56
CA ALA A 85 -21.92 4.98 1.09
C ALA A 85 -21.28 6.35 1.40
N GLU A 86 -20.05 6.36 1.98
CA GLU A 86 -19.28 7.58 2.24
C GLU A 86 -18.97 8.35 0.94
N LEU A 87 -18.62 7.63 -0.13
CA LEU A 87 -18.30 8.22 -1.44
C LEU A 87 -19.56 8.71 -2.17
N GLU A 88 -20.64 7.93 -2.16
CA GLU A 88 -21.93 8.30 -2.78
C GLU A 88 -22.55 9.51 -2.07
N ALA A 89 -22.46 9.60 -0.74
CA ALA A 89 -22.86 10.78 0.03
C ALA A 89 -22.03 12.02 -0.32
N ALA A 90 -20.80 11.82 -0.81
CA ALA A 90 -19.93 12.89 -1.32
C ALA A 90 -20.19 13.25 -2.80
N GLY A 91 -21.19 12.64 -3.45
CA GLY A 91 -21.57 12.87 -4.84
C GLY A 91 -20.73 12.08 -5.86
N ILE A 92 -20.00 11.04 -5.42
CA ILE A 92 -19.16 10.23 -6.30
C ILE A 92 -19.95 8.98 -6.71
N GLU A 93 -20.15 8.79 -8.00
CA GLU A 93 -20.76 7.59 -8.54
C GLU A 93 -19.80 6.41 -8.42
N VAL A 94 -20.19 5.35 -7.69
CA VAL A 94 -19.29 4.21 -7.41
C VAL A 94 -19.78 2.94 -8.10
N ARG A 95 -21.04 2.54 -7.89
CA ARG A 95 -21.54 1.19 -8.21
C ARG A 95 -21.49 0.85 -9.69
N SER A 96 -21.71 1.82 -10.58
CA SER A 96 -21.65 1.63 -12.04
C SER A 96 -20.23 1.50 -12.58
N ARG A 97 -19.21 1.89 -11.78
CA ARG A 97 -17.81 1.94 -12.20
C ARG A 97 -16.90 0.96 -11.48
N LEU A 98 -17.38 0.36 -10.39
CA LEU A 98 -16.62 -0.61 -9.60
C LEU A 98 -16.92 -2.03 -10.07
N ALA A 99 -15.88 -2.79 -10.42
CA ALA A 99 -15.99 -4.23 -10.66
C ALA A 99 -15.16 -5.01 -9.62
N ILE A 100 -15.76 -6.06 -9.07
CA ILE A 100 -15.18 -6.87 -7.99
C ILE A 100 -15.02 -8.31 -8.50
N SER A 101 -13.82 -8.86 -8.41
CA SER A 101 -13.60 -10.26 -8.77
C SER A 101 -14.39 -11.20 -7.85
N PRO A 102 -15.14 -12.17 -8.40
CA PRO A 102 -15.84 -13.19 -7.62
C PRO A 102 -14.89 -14.05 -6.78
N ALA A 103 -13.61 -14.11 -7.15
CA ALA A 103 -12.59 -14.87 -6.46
C ALA A 103 -11.92 -14.16 -5.28
N CYS A 104 -12.27 -12.91 -4.97
CA CYS A 104 -11.78 -12.21 -3.78
C CYS A 104 -12.17 -12.96 -2.51
N PRO A 105 -11.23 -13.28 -1.60
CA PRO A 105 -11.56 -13.81 -0.28
C PRO A 105 -12.31 -12.78 0.56
N LEU A 106 -13.21 -13.24 1.40
CA LEU A 106 -13.94 -12.38 2.34
C LEU A 106 -13.16 -12.23 3.65
N VAL A 107 -13.21 -11.04 4.21
CA VAL A 107 -12.82 -10.78 5.61
C VAL A 107 -14.11 -10.78 6.44
N LEU A 108 -14.20 -11.74 7.37
CA LEU A 108 -15.37 -11.99 8.19
C LEU A 108 -15.05 -11.74 9.68
N PRO A 109 -16.05 -11.64 10.58
CA PRO A 109 -15.86 -11.32 11.98
C PRO A 109 -14.84 -12.18 12.73
N TYR A 110 -14.77 -13.48 12.42
CA TYR A 110 -13.80 -14.38 13.05
C TYR A 110 -12.33 -14.07 12.67
N HIS A 111 -12.09 -13.52 11.47
CA HIS A 111 -10.76 -13.06 11.10
C HIS A 111 -10.33 -11.87 11.97
N VAL A 112 -11.24 -10.94 12.25
CA VAL A 112 -10.99 -9.80 13.14
C VAL A 112 -10.74 -10.26 14.56
N ALA A 113 -11.52 -11.24 15.06
CA ALA A 113 -11.35 -11.82 16.37
C ALA A 113 -9.98 -12.51 16.52
N LEU A 114 -9.57 -13.30 15.53
CA LEU A 114 -8.27 -13.97 15.49
C LEU A 114 -7.10 -12.99 15.45
N ASP A 115 -7.19 -11.94 14.62
CA ASP A 115 -6.15 -10.91 14.50
C ASP A 115 -5.91 -10.24 15.87
N LYS A 116 -6.97 -9.81 16.53
CA LYS A 116 -6.91 -9.22 17.87
C LYS A 116 -6.40 -10.19 18.93
N ALA A 117 -6.86 -11.45 18.91
CA ALA A 117 -6.44 -12.46 19.87
C ALA A 117 -4.94 -12.77 19.76
N ARG A 118 -4.41 -12.85 18.52
CA ARG A 118 -2.98 -13.05 18.25
C ARG A 118 -2.13 -11.90 18.75
N GLU A 119 -2.49 -10.67 18.41
CA GLU A 119 -1.77 -9.46 18.87
C GLU A 119 -1.75 -9.37 20.41
N THR A 120 -2.87 -9.69 21.05
CA THR A 120 -2.96 -9.71 22.52
C THR A 120 -2.06 -10.79 23.11
N ALA A 121 -2.05 -12.00 22.55
CA ALA A 121 -1.25 -13.11 23.04
C ALA A 121 0.26 -12.89 22.86
N MET A 122 0.68 -12.14 21.84
CA MET A 122 2.09 -11.81 21.58
C MET A 122 2.64 -10.71 22.51
N GLY A 123 1.79 -9.91 23.16
CA GLY A 123 2.22 -8.85 24.09
C GLY A 123 3.24 -7.89 23.46
N ASP A 124 4.44 -7.80 24.04
CA ASP A 124 5.50 -6.88 23.58
C ASP A 124 6.13 -7.32 22.25
N THR A 125 6.00 -8.58 21.86
CA THR A 125 6.52 -9.11 20.58
C THR A 125 5.50 -9.02 19.45
N ARG A 126 4.38 -8.31 19.65
CA ARG A 126 3.31 -8.13 18.68
C ARG A 126 3.83 -7.54 17.37
N ILE A 127 3.25 -7.95 16.26
CA ILE A 127 3.57 -7.42 14.92
C ILE A 127 3.13 -5.96 14.78
N GLY A 128 2.06 -5.58 15.49
CA GLY A 128 1.48 -4.24 15.39
C GLY A 128 0.48 -4.14 14.22
N THR A 129 -0.33 -5.17 14.01
CA THR A 129 -1.34 -5.20 12.95
C THR A 129 -2.39 -4.09 13.10
N THR A 130 -3.24 -3.92 12.10
CA THR A 130 -4.37 -2.99 12.18
C THR A 130 -5.58 -3.55 12.92
N GLY A 131 -5.54 -4.83 13.33
CA GLY A 131 -6.64 -5.54 13.99
C GLY A 131 -7.88 -5.74 13.10
N ARG A 132 -7.72 -5.71 11.77
CA ARG A 132 -8.82 -5.78 10.80
C ARG A 132 -9.02 -7.15 10.16
N GLY A 133 -8.29 -8.15 10.63
CA GLY A 133 -8.44 -9.53 10.17
C GLY A 133 -7.82 -9.83 8.80
N ILE A 134 -6.95 -8.95 8.29
CA ILE A 134 -6.33 -9.12 6.98
C ILE A 134 -5.43 -10.35 6.94
N GLY A 135 -4.55 -10.52 7.94
CA GLY A 135 -3.66 -11.69 8.04
C GLY A 135 -4.41 -13.01 8.07
N PRO A 136 -5.35 -13.21 9.01
CA PRO A 136 -6.17 -14.42 9.05
C PRO A 136 -6.97 -14.70 7.77
N ALA A 137 -7.42 -13.67 7.04
CA ALA A 137 -8.11 -13.85 5.75
C ALA A 137 -7.16 -14.37 4.65
N TYR A 138 -5.92 -13.87 4.60
CA TYR A 138 -4.89 -14.43 3.70
C TYR A 138 -4.48 -15.85 4.11
N GLU A 139 -4.37 -16.13 5.39
CA GLU A 139 -4.13 -17.50 5.90
C GLU A 139 -5.20 -18.48 5.41
N ASP A 140 -6.47 -18.11 5.54
CA ASP A 140 -7.59 -18.93 5.07
C ASP A 140 -7.57 -19.12 3.53
N LYS A 141 -7.18 -18.07 2.78
CA LYS A 141 -7.00 -18.16 1.34
C LYS A 141 -5.97 -19.25 0.97
N ILE A 142 -4.80 -19.21 1.60
CA ILE A 142 -3.70 -20.14 1.32
C ILE A 142 -4.03 -21.56 1.83
N ALA A 143 -4.71 -21.66 2.98
CA ALA A 143 -5.22 -22.93 3.53
C ALA A 143 -6.39 -23.51 2.71
N ARG A 144 -6.90 -22.79 1.71
CA ARG A 144 -8.00 -23.20 0.81
C ARG A 144 -9.33 -23.41 1.53
N ARG A 145 -9.58 -22.66 2.63
CA ARG A 145 -10.82 -22.68 3.41
C ARG A 145 -11.55 -21.34 3.38
N ALA A 146 -11.00 -20.31 2.71
CA ALA A 146 -11.63 -19.00 2.61
C ALA A 146 -12.98 -19.06 1.91
N LEU A 147 -13.95 -18.33 2.45
CA LEU A 147 -15.17 -17.95 1.73
C LEU A 147 -14.81 -16.80 0.78
N ARG A 148 -15.39 -16.81 -0.42
CA ARG A 148 -15.12 -15.84 -1.47
C ARG A 148 -16.37 -15.02 -1.80
N VAL A 149 -16.22 -13.93 -2.51
CA VAL A 149 -17.34 -13.07 -2.96
C VAL A 149 -18.39 -13.87 -3.71
N GLN A 150 -18.00 -14.80 -4.59
CA GLN A 150 -18.94 -15.66 -5.31
C GLN A 150 -19.81 -16.55 -4.40
N ASP A 151 -19.34 -16.88 -3.21
CA ASP A 151 -20.12 -17.74 -2.30
C ASP A 151 -21.33 -17.01 -1.72
N LEU A 152 -21.31 -15.66 -1.67
CA LEU A 152 -22.44 -14.83 -1.20
C LEU A 152 -23.74 -15.08 -1.96
N PHE A 153 -23.67 -15.54 -3.20
CA PHE A 153 -24.81 -15.74 -4.09
C PHE A 153 -25.37 -17.16 -4.03
N HIS A 154 -24.87 -17.99 -3.10
CA HIS A 154 -25.30 -19.35 -2.83
C HIS A 154 -25.47 -19.58 -1.32
N PRO A 155 -26.57 -19.05 -0.69
CA PRO A 155 -26.73 -18.99 0.76
C PRO A 155 -26.51 -20.34 1.49
N ASP A 156 -27.11 -21.43 1.00
CA ASP A 156 -26.95 -22.74 1.63
C ASP A 156 -25.51 -23.25 1.59
N ARG A 157 -24.84 -23.03 0.47
CA ARG A 157 -23.43 -23.39 0.29
C ARG A 157 -22.53 -22.50 1.15
N PHE A 158 -22.86 -21.22 1.24
CA PHE A 158 -22.17 -20.27 2.10
C PHE A 158 -22.28 -20.70 3.57
N ALA A 159 -23.51 -21.00 4.05
CA ALA A 159 -23.77 -21.44 5.41
C ALA A 159 -22.95 -22.71 5.76
N ALA A 160 -22.99 -23.73 4.90
CA ALA A 160 -22.25 -24.98 5.12
C ALA A 160 -20.73 -24.80 5.14
N LYS A 161 -20.18 -23.86 4.35
CA LYS A 161 -18.75 -23.50 4.39
C LYS A 161 -18.42 -22.74 5.66
N LEU A 162 -19.25 -21.75 6.03
CA LEU A 162 -19.06 -20.92 7.21
C LEU A 162 -19.08 -21.75 8.49
N GLU A 163 -20.01 -22.70 8.61
CA GLU A 163 -20.10 -23.60 9.76
C GLU A 163 -18.79 -24.36 10.00
N ARG A 164 -18.25 -24.99 8.95
CA ARG A 164 -16.98 -25.74 9.03
C ARG A 164 -15.79 -24.86 9.39
N VAL A 165 -15.73 -23.65 8.85
CA VAL A 165 -14.63 -22.73 9.11
C VAL A 165 -14.73 -22.15 10.53
N LEU A 166 -15.95 -21.84 10.98
CA LEU A 166 -16.18 -21.36 12.33
C LEU A 166 -15.94 -22.42 13.42
N ASP A 167 -16.26 -23.68 13.15
CA ASP A 167 -15.91 -24.77 14.07
C ASP A 167 -14.41 -24.76 14.39
N TYR A 168 -13.58 -24.73 13.33
CA TYR A 168 -12.13 -24.66 13.48
C TYR A 168 -11.66 -23.37 14.19
N HIS A 169 -12.10 -22.21 13.74
CA HIS A 169 -11.62 -20.93 14.30
C HIS A 169 -12.15 -20.67 15.71
N ASN A 170 -13.37 -21.07 16.01
CA ASN A 170 -13.91 -20.97 17.36
C ASN A 170 -13.20 -21.92 18.33
N PHE A 171 -12.80 -23.11 17.90
CA PHE A 171 -11.92 -23.97 18.70
C PHE A 171 -10.61 -23.24 19.04
N VAL A 172 -9.94 -22.63 18.06
CA VAL A 172 -8.71 -21.85 18.28
C VAL A 172 -8.95 -20.66 19.21
N LEU A 173 -10.00 -19.88 18.99
CA LEU A 173 -10.35 -18.73 19.82
C LEU A 173 -10.61 -19.14 21.28
N THR A 174 -11.45 -20.18 21.50
CA THR A 174 -11.89 -20.55 22.84
C THR A 174 -10.87 -21.41 23.57
N GLN A 175 -10.26 -22.39 22.91
CA GLN A 175 -9.37 -23.33 23.58
C GLN A 175 -7.93 -22.84 23.69
N TYR A 176 -7.41 -22.17 22.65
CA TYR A 176 -6.03 -21.68 22.64
C TYR A 176 -5.94 -20.26 23.19
N PHE A 177 -6.67 -19.29 22.61
CA PHE A 177 -6.60 -17.88 23.00
C PHE A 177 -7.46 -17.50 24.20
N LYS A 178 -8.37 -18.38 24.65
CA LYS A 178 -9.32 -18.11 25.76
C LYS A 178 -10.20 -16.87 25.50
N CYS A 179 -10.50 -16.63 24.23
CA CYS A 179 -11.39 -15.56 23.76
C CYS A 179 -12.80 -16.10 23.50
N PRO A 180 -13.83 -15.25 23.47
CA PRO A 180 -15.18 -15.66 23.09
C PRO A 180 -15.27 -16.24 21.67
N ALA A 181 -16.16 -17.21 21.48
CA ALA A 181 -16.52 -17.71 20.17
C ALA A 181 -17.24 -16.63 19.35
N VAL A 182 -17.11 -16.71 18.02
CA VAL A 182 -17.86 -15.86 17.07
C VAL A 182 -19.17 -16.58 16.70
N SER A 183 -20.27 -15.87 16.75
CA SER A 183 -21.60 -16.37 16.45
C SER A 183 -21.75 -16.73 14.96
N PHE A 184 -22.19 -17.95 14.70
CA PHE A 184 -22.52 -18.42 13.34
C PHE A 184 -23.68 -17.62 12.74
N HIS A 185 -24.80 -17.51 13.46
CA HIS A 185 -25.99 -16.84 12.94
C HIS A 185 -25.76 -15.37 12.68
N GLU A 186 -25.14 -14.63 13.62
CA GLU A 186 -24.84 -13.21 13.41
C GLU A 186 -23.89 -13.00 12.22
N THR A 187 -22.87 -13.87 12.06
CA THR A 187 -21.93 -13.79 10.93
C THR A 187 -22.61 -14.10 9.61
N LEU A 188 -23.46 -15.13 9.58
CA LEU A 188 -24.21 -15.53 8.40
C LEU A 188 -25.16 -14.43 7.95
N ASP A 189 -26.03 -13.98 8.85
CA ASP A 189 -27.07 -13.00 8.57
C ASP A 189 -26.47 -11.66 8.11
N ALA A 190 -25.50 -11.13 8.85
CA ALA A 190 -24.85 -9.87 8.51
C ALA A 190 -24.11 -9.94 7.15
N THR A 191 -23.51 -11.08 6.84
CA THR A 191 -22.75 -11.24 5.59
C THR A 191 -23.69 -11.42 4.39
N LEU A 192 -24.72 -12.24 4.51
CA LEU A 192 -25.69 -12.45 3.43
C LEU A 192 -26.56 -11.22 3.18
N ALA A 193 -26.87 -10.41 4.20
CA ALA A 193 -27.55 -9.14 4.03
C ALA A 193 -26.81 -8.16 3.12
N ALA A 194 -25.48 -8.25 3.01
CA ALA A 194 -24.67 -7.44 2.10
C ALA A 194 -24.72 -7.91 0.64
N ALA A 195 -25.09 -9.17 0.38
CA ALA A 195 -25.00 -9.79 -0.93
C ALA A 195 -25.78 -9.05 -2.04
N PRO A 196 -27.05 -8.63 -1.86
CA PRO A 196 -27.80 -7.93 -2.90
C PRO A 196 -27.16 -6.60 -3.31
N ALA A 197 -26.52 -5.90 -2.37
CA ALA A 197 -25.87 -4.61 -2.64
C ALA A 197 -24.51 -4.78 -3.37
N ILE A 198 -23.88 -5.94 -3.23
CA ILE A 198 -22.58 -6.25 -3.85
C ILE A 198 -22.76 -6.90 -5.23
N ALA A 199 -23.82 -7.69 -5.41
CA ALA A 199 -24.07 -8.48 -6.62
C ALA A 199 -23.91 -7.71 -7.95
N PRO A 200 -24.44 -6.47 -8.11
CA PRO A 200 -24.34 -5.72 -9.37
C PRO A 200 -22.89 -5.35 -9.75
N MET A 201 -21.97 -5.35 -8.79
CA MET A 201 -20.56 -4.97 -9.00
C MET A 201 -19.66 -6.20 -9.26
N VAL A 202 -20.19 -7.41 -9.13
CA VAL A 202 -19.37 -8.63 -9.31
C VAL A 202 -19.25 -8.98 -10.79
N ALA A 203 -18.01 -9.09 -11.26
CA ALA A 203 -17.70 -9.40 -12.65
C ALA A 203 -16.38 -10.17 -12.79
N ASP A 204 -16.19 -10.82 -13.90
CA ASP A 204 -14.90 -11.41 -14.28
C ASP A 204 -13.90 -10.29 -14.59
N VAL A 205 -13.20 -9.84 -13.53
CA VAL A 205 -12.23 -8.76 -13.63
C VAL A 205 -11.10 -9.11 -14.60
N ALA A 206 -10.62 -10.37 -14.61
CA ALA A 206 -9.56 -10.77 -15.53
C ALA A 206 -9.99 -10.63 -17.00
N ALA A 207 -11.23 -11.05 -17.33
CA ALA A 207 -11.78 -10.88 -18.67
C ALA A 207 -11.97 -9.40 -19.04
N LEU A 208 -12.42 -8.56 -18.09
CA LEU A 208 -12.57 -7.11 -18.31
C LEU A 208 -11.22 -6.44 -18.58
N LEU A 209 -10.18 -6.76 -17.82
CA LEU A 209 -8.83 -6.21 -18.02
C LEU A 209 -8.23 -6.66 -19.35
N GLN A 210 -8.47 -7.91 -19.75
CA GLN A 210 -8.04 -8.41 -21.06
C GLN A 210 -8.78 -7.72 -22.21
N ALA A 211 -10.06 -7.42 -22.05
CA ALA A 211 -10.85 -6.65 -23.02
C ALA A 211 -10.33 -5.21 -23.15
N ALA A 212 -10.04 -4.55 -22.02
CA ALA A 212 -9.44 -3.21 -21.99
C ALA A 212 -8.11 -3.16 -22.75
N ARG A 213 -7.22 -4.16 -22.53
CA ARG A 213 -5.95 -4.27 -23.27
C ARG A 213 -6.18 -4.40 -24.79
N ARG A 214 -7.13 -5.25 -25.20
CA ARG A 214 -7.45 -5.43 -26.63
C ARG A 214 -7.99 -4.15 -27.26
N ALA A 215 -8.72 -3.35 -26.48
CA ALA A 215 -9.21 -2.04 -26.90
C ALA A 215 -8.12 -0.96 -26.93
N GLY A 216 -6.89 -1.28 -26.53
CA GLY A 216 -5.78 -0.32 -26.47
C GLY A 216 -5.86 0.65 -25.30
N GLU A 217 -6.67 0.35 -24.28
CA GLU A 217 -6.80 1.16 -23.08
C GLU A 217 -5.56 1.04 -22.19
N SER A 218 -5.21 2.13 -21.51
CA SER A 218 -4.16 2.16 -20.49
C SER A 218 -4.75 1.86 -19.11
N LEU A 219 -4.08 0.98 -18.37
CA LEU A 219 -4.48 0.60 -17.02
C LEU A 219 -3.41 1.02 -16.00
N LEU A 220 -3.87 1.40 -14.81
CA LEU A 220 -3.03 1.74 -13.67
C LEU A 220 -3.23 0.70 -12.57
N PHE A 221 -2.18 -0.01 -12.20
CA PHE A 221 -2.20 -0.99 -11.11
C PHE A 221 -1.73 -0.33 -9.81
N GLU A 222 -2.65 -0.19 -8.88
CA GLU A 222 -2.44 0.49 -7.61
C GLU A 222 -2.05 -0.50 -6.52
N GLY A 223 -0.79 -0.48 -6.09
CA GLY A 223 -0.29 -1.24 -4.95
C GLY A 223 -0.69 -0.60 -3.61
N ALA A 224 -0.79 -1.42 -2.59
CA ALA A 224 -0.97 -1.00 -1.21
C ALA A 224 0.26 -1.40 -0.38
N GLN A 225 0.45 -0.78 0.79
CA GLN A 225 1.62 -0.95 1.65
C GLN A 225 2.92 -0.54 0.92
N GLY A 226 4.03 -1.25 1.15
CA GLY A 226 5.31 -1.01 0.51
C GLY A 226 6.14 -2.28 0.41
N ALA A 227 7.15 -2.30 -0.45
CA ALA A 227 7.96 -3.48 -0.76
C ALA A 227 8.65 -4.08 0.48
N LEU A 228 9.06 -3.25 1.44
CA LEU A 228 9.67 -3.71 2.68
C LEU A 228 8.67 -4.28 3.71
N LEU A 229 7.37 -4.23 3.39
CA LEU A 229 6.28 -4.91 4.10
C LEU A 229 5.77 -6.16 3.37
N ASP A 230 6.39 -6.55 2.26
CA ASP A 230 6.02 -7.76 1.51
C ASP A 230 6.20 -9.01 2.38
N ILE A 231 5.24 -9.96 2.29
CA ILE A 231 5.24 -11.16 3.13
C ILE A 231 6.47 -12.05 2.92
N ASP A 232 7.02 -12.09 1.69
CA ASP A 232 8.14 -12.96 1.35
C ASP A 232 9.49 -12.23 1.45
N HIS A 233 9.51 -10.93 1.07
CA HIS A 233 10.76 -10.17 0.86
C HIS A 233 10.92 -8.99 1.82
N GLY A 234 9.94 -8.70 2.63
CA GLY A 234 10.00 -7.62 3.63
C GLY A 234 10.77 -8.00 4.88
N THR A 235 10.71 -7.11 5.87
CA THR A 235 11.35 -7.31 7.18
C THR A 235 10.55 -8.26 8.07
N TYR A 236 10.38 -9.51 7.63
CA TYR A 236 9.63 -10.57 8.31
C TYR A 236 10.16 -10.77 9.75
N PRO A 237 9.32 -10.93 10.78
CA PRO A 237 7.85 -11.08 10.72
C PRO A 237 7.06 -9.75 10.72
N TYR A 238 7.72 -8.59 10.77
CA TYR A 238 7.09 -7.28 10.82
C TYR A 238 6.69 -6.79 9.42
N VAL A 239 5.75 -7.50 8.81
CA VAL A 239 5.28 -7.32 7.43
C VAL A 239 3.76 -7.40 7.36
N THR A 240 3.18 -7.05 6.21
CA THR A 240 1.78 -7.37 5.89
C THR A 240 1.68 -8.82 5.39
N SER A 241 0.47 -9.36 5.34
CA SER A 241 0.24 -10.75 4.90
C SER A 241 0.02 -10.89 3.40
N SER A 242 0.29 -9.85 2.62
CA SER A 242 0.16 -9.88 1.15
C SER A 242 1.49 -9.61 0.46
N ASN A 243 1.60 -10.02 -0.81
CA ASN A 243 2.71 -9.63 -1.66
C ASN A 243 2.48 -8.20 -2.16
N CYS A 244 3.42 -7.31 -1.85
CA CYS A 244 3.37 -5.87 -2.15
C CYS A 244 4.23 -5.47 -3.36
N LEU A 245 4.91 -6.44 -3.99
CA LEU A 245 5.78 -6.23 -5.14
C LEU A 245 4.98 -6.03 -6.43
N ALA A 246 5.58 -5.39 -7.42
CA ALA A 246 4.96 -5.13 -8.72
C ALA A 246 4.51 -6.43 -9.41
N GLY A 247 5.31 -7.50 -9.33
CA GLY A 247 4.98 -8.80 -9.89
C GLY A 247 3.68 -9.40 -9.36
N ALA A 248 3.26 -9.04 -8.14
CA ALA A 248 2.00 -9.50 -7.55
C ALA A 248 0.75 -8.95 -8.26
N ALA A 249 0.88 -7.90 -9.07
CA ALA A 249 -0.21 -7.37 -9.89
C ALA A 249 -0.72 -8.43 -10.89
N ALA A 250 0.16 -9.26 -11.44
CA ALA A 250 -0.22 -10.28 -12.40
C ALA A 250 -1.18 -11.34 -11.79
N PRO A 251 -0.81 -12.14 -10.78
CA PRO A 251 -1.73 -13.10 -10.18
C PRO A 251 -2.85 -12.42 -9.39
N GLY A 252 -2.62 -11.23 -8.81
CA GLY A 252 -3.60 -10.51 -8.00
C GLY A 252 -4.75 -9.89 -8.80
N ALA A 253 -4.53 -9.59 -10.07
CA ALA A 253 -5.55 -9.09 -10.99
C ALA A 253 -6.02 -10.14 -12.01
N GLY A 254 -5.34 -11.29 -12.09
CA GLY A 254 -5.65 -12.36 -13.04
C GLY A 254 -5.20 -12.05 -14.47
N ILE A 255 -4.03 -11.43 -14.62
CA ILE A 255 -3.45 -11.06 -15.91
C ILE A 255 -2.09 -11.72 -16.12
N GLY A 256 -1.63 -11.77 -17.38
CA GLY A 256 -0.27 -12.20 -17.70
C GLY A 256 0.76 -11.13 -17.30
N PRO A 257 1.98 -11.51 -16.86
CA PRO A 257 3.01 -10.55 -16.43
C PRO A 257 3.45 -9.59 -17.56
N GLN A 258 3.33 -9.97 -18.82
CA GLN A 258 3.61 -9.11 -19.99
C GLN A 258 2.62 -7.94 -20.15
N MET A 259 1.60 -7.86 -19.31
CA MET A 259 0.71 -6.70 -19.21
C MET A 259 1.24 -5.59 -18.32
N LEU A 260 2.37 -5.78 -17.67
CA LEU A 260 2.99 -4.80 -16.79
C LEU A 260 4.13 -4.12 -17.57
N ASP A 261 3.85 -2.93 -18.15
CA ASP A 261 4.75 -2.28 -19.10
C ASP A 261 5.72 -1.29 -18.44
N TYR A 262 5.38 -0.77 -17.25
CA TYR A 262 6.20 0.21 -16.52
C TYR A 262 5.93 0.10 -15.01
N VAL A 263 6.98 0.09 -14.22
CA VAL A 263 6.90 0.08 -12.74
C VAL A 263 7.38 1.42 -12.19
N LEU A 264 6.45 2.18 -11.62
CA LEU A 264 6.74 3.42 -10.91
C LEU A 264 6.92 3.15 -9.42
N GLY A 265 8.14 3.34 -8.93
CA GLY A 265 8.47 3.24 -7.51
C GLY A 265 8.23 4.57 -6.78
N ILE A 266 7.34 4.57 -5.79
CA ILE A 266 7.13 5.75 -4.94
C ILE A 266 8.11 5.71 -3.79
N VAL A 267 8.93 6.75 -3.68
CA VAL A 267 9.95 6.95 -2.66
C VAL A 267 9.66 8.22 -1.89
N LYS A 268 9.50 8.15 -0.60
CA LYS A 268 9.49 9.35 0.25
C LYS A 268 10.92 9.87 0.37
N ALA A 269 11.12 11.19 0.29
CA ALA A 269 12.44 11.83 0.37
C ALA A 269 13.21 11.56 1.69
N TYR A 270 12.56 10.92 2.64
CA TYR A 270 13.10 10.35 3.88
C TYR A 270 12.39 9.01 4.13
N THR A 271 12.67 8.34 5.23
CA THR A 271 12.03 7.03 5.50
C THR A 271 11.08 7.12 6.66
N THR A 272 9.94 6.42 6.58
CA THR A 272 9.01 6.28 7.71
C THR A 272 8.58 4.84 7.88
N ARG A 273 8.30 4.45 9.14
CA ARG A 273 7.77 3.13 9.48
C ARG A 273 6.70 3.23 10.55
N VAL A 274 5.62 2.47 10.40
CA VAL A 274 4.58 2.30 11.43
C VAL A 274 4.82 1.00 12.18
N GLY A 275 4.62 1.02 13.50
CA GLY A 275 4.70 -0.18 14.35
C GLY A 275 6.12 -0.61 14.69
N THR A 276 6.23 -1.87 15.09
CA THR A 276 7.47 -2.50 15.54
C THR A 276 8.35 -2.96 14.37
N GLY A 277 9.50 -3.51 14.70
CA GLY A 277 10.48 -4.02 13.75
C GLY A 277 11.67 -3.09 13.53
N PRO A 278 12.75 -3.60 12.94
CA PRO A 278 14.01 -2.87 12.78
C PRO A 278 13.88 -1.72 11.79
N PHE A 279 14.61 -0.64 12.07
CA PHE A 279 14.66 0.55 11.25
C PHE A 279 16.07 1.16 11.31
N PRO A 280 17.02 0.73 10.46
CA PRO A 280 18.41 1.10 10.58
C PRO A 280 18.68 2.60 10.57
N THR A 281 17.92 3.37 9.81
CA THR A 281 18.11 4.83 9.66
C THR A 281 17.20 5.65 10.57
N GLU A 282 16.56 5.05 11.58
CA GLU A 282 15.64 5.74 12.49
C GLU A 282 16.32 6.89 13.23
N LEU A 283 15.58 7.99 13.39
CA LEU A 283 15.99 9.19 14.12
C LEU A 283 15.12 9.36 15.37
N THR A 284 15.75 9.31 16.52
CA THR A 284 15.09 9.51 17.83
C THR A 284 15.42 10.88 18.44
N ASP A 285 16.03 11.77 17.64
CA ASP A 285 16.47 13.11 17.97
C ASP A 285 15.48 14.20 17.49
N ASP A 286 15.87 15.46 17.65
CA ASP A 286 15.09 16.64 17.23
C ASP A 286 14.81 16.65 15.72
N ILE A 287 15.70 16.08 14.90
CA ILE A 287 15.50 15.98 13.45
C ILE A 287 14.36 15.02 13.17
N GLY A 288 14.35 13.84 13.81
CA GLY A 288 13.25 12.88 13.70
C GLY A 288 11.91 13.48 14.12
N ALA A 289 11.88 14.21 15.23
CA ALA A 289 10.69 14.92 15.70
C ALA A 289 10.24 16.02 14.71
N ARG A 290 11.18 16.76 14.10
CA ARG A 290 10.90 17.76 13.07
C ARG A 290 10.29 17.11 11.82
N LEU A 291 10.85 16.01 11.30
CA LEU A 291 10.32 15.28 10.15
C LEU A 291 8.90 14.78 10.42
N ALA A 292 8.66 14.19 11.60
CA ALA A 292 7.34 13.72 12.01
C ALA A 292 6.30 14.86 12.04
N LYS A 293 6.66 16.00 12.61
CA LYS A 293 5.78 17.18 12.72
C LYS A 293 5.49 17.80 11.36
N ARG A 294 6.54 18.13 10.56
CA ARG A 294 6.38 18.75 9.24
C ARG A 294 5.71 17.81 8.25
N GLY A 295 6.07 16.54 8.26
CA GLY A 295 5.49 15.52 7.42
C GLY A 295 4.07 15.13 7.82
N ASN A 296 3.55 15.58 8.97
CA ASN A 296 2.29 15.11 9.55
C ASN A 296 2.24 13.58 9.56
N GLU A 297 3.29 12.97 10.15
CA GLU A 297 3.53 11.53 10.07
C GLU A 297 2.68 10.75 11.09
N PHE A 298 1.38 10.67 10.76
CA PHE A 298 0.40 9.85 11.48
C PHE A 298 -0.34 8.95 10.48
N GLY A 299 -0.65 7.73 10.92
CA GLY A 299 -1.40 6.78 10.10
C GLY A 299 -2.81 7.29 9.80
N SER A 300 -3.16 7.42 8.50
CA SER A 300 -4.46 7.97 8.07
C SER A 300 -5.68 7.16 8.54
N VAL A 301 -5.49 5.88 8.86
CA VAL A 301 -6.53 4.94 9.27
C VAL A 301 -6.52 4.69 10.78
N THR A 302 -5.34 4.57 11.39
CA THR A 302 -5.18 4.19 12.81
C THR A 302 -4.77 5.34 13.70
N GLY A 303 -4.36 6.49 13.14
CA GLY A 303 -3.84 7.63 13.89
C GLY A 303 -2.49 7.37 14.58
N ARG A 304 -1.89 6.18 14.41
CA ARG A 304 -0.60 5.83 15.04
C ARG A 304 0.52 6.72 14.51
N PRO A 305 1.45 7.19 15.37
CA PRO A 305 2.61 7.93 14.92
C PRO A 305 3.52 7.04 14.05
N ARG A 306 4.15 7.65 13.06
CA ARG A 306 5.18 7.01 12.25
C ARG A 306 6.55 7.39 12.80
N ARG A 307 7.42 6.41 12.94
CA ARG A 307 8.84 6.57 13.18
C ARG A 307 9.47 7.16 11.93
N CYS A 308 10.41 8.10 12.08
CA CYS A 308 11.05 8.79 10.94
C CYS A 308 12.54 8.49 10.94
N GLY A 309 13.13 8.48 9.74
CA GLY A 309 14.57 8.25 9.56
C GLY A 309 15.07 8.84 8.24
N TRP A 310 16.40 8.86 8.06
CA TRP A 310 17.01 9.28 6.82
C TRP A 310 16.68 8.33 5.66
N LEU A 311 16.82 8.83 4.43
CA LEU A 311 16.67 8.02 3.21
C LEU A 311 17.68 6.89 3.22
N ASP A 312 17.22 5.69 2.87
CA ASP A 312 17.95 4.42 2.98
C ASP A 312 18.14 3.79 1.59
N ILE A 313 19.30 4.04 0.98
CA ILE A 313 19.61 3.54 -0.37
C ILE A 313 19.76 2.01 -0.42
N PRO A 314 20.44 1.32 0.52
CA PRO A 314 20.47 -0.13 0.56
C PRO A 314 19.09 -0.78 0.57
N ALA A 315 18.15 -0.22 1.33
CA ALA A 315 16.77 -0.68 1.38
C ALA A 315 16.03 -0.43 0.05
N LEU A 316 16.22 0.75 -0.55
CA LEU A 316 15.67 1.06 -1.88
C LEU A 316 16.26 0.16 -2.96
N ALA A 317 17.58 -0.07 -2.97
CA ALA A 317 18.24 -0.94 -3.95
C ALA A 317 17.67 -2.37 -3.90
N ARG A 318 17.45 -2.92 -2.69
CA ARG A 318 16.75 -4.20 -2.53
C ARG A 318 15.35 -4.16 -3.11
N SER A 319 14.58 -3.13 -2.79
CA SER A 319 13.23 -2.95 -3.31
C SER A 319 13.22 -2.85 -4.85
N PHE A 320 14.13 -2.09 -5.44
CA PHE A 320 14.20 -1.90 -6.90
C PHE A 320 14.58 -3.20 -7.63
N GLN A 321 15.54 -3.95 -7.06
CA GLN A 321 15.91 -5.26 -7.59
C GLN A 321 14.72 -6.23 -7.64
N LEU A 322 13.87 -6.23 -6.60
CA LEU A 322 12.71 -7.12 -6.51
C LEU A 322 11.56 -6.71 -7.44
N ASN A 323 11.47 -5.43 -7.77
CA ASN A 323 10.33 -4.86 -8.50
C ASN A 323 10.61 -4.54 -9.97
N GLY A 324 11.88 -4.46 -10.39
CA GLY A 324 12.22 -3.99 -11.72
C GLY A 324 11.71 -2.56 -11.94
N VAL A 325 12.08 -1.63 -11.03
CA VAL A 325 11.58 -0.24 -11.06
C VAL A 325 12.17 0.50 -12.27
N ASP A 326 11.29 1.07 -13.12
CA ASP A 326 11.68 1.83 -14.32
C ASP A 326 11.87 3.32 -14.04
N GLY A 327 11.15 3.85 -13.06
CA GLY A 327 11.27 5.26 -12.67
C GLY A 327 10.79 5.52 -11.25
N LEU A 328 11.23 6.65 -10.69
CA LEU A 328 10.94 7.05 -9.32
C LEU A 328 9.95 8.21 -9.28
N CYS A 329 9.05 8.19 -8.31
CA CYS A 329 8.34 9.37 -7.85
C CYS A 329 8.81 9.72 -6.44
N ILE A 330 9.54 10.82 -6.29
CA ILE A 330 9.98 11.30 -4.98
C ILE A 330 8.87 12.13 -4.35
N THR A 331 8.47 11.78 -3.13
CA THR A 331 7.38 12.48 -2.41
C THR A 331 7.90 13.15 -1.15
N LYS A 332 7.16 14.15 -0.67
CA LYS A 332 7.47 14.83 0.60
C LYS A 332 8.82 15.54 0.61
N LEU A 333 9.28 16.06 -0.54
CA LEU A 333 10.53 16.84 -0.62
C LEU A 333 10.48 18.08 0.27
N ASP A 334 9.33 18.74 0.30
CA ASP A 334 9.01 19.94 1.10
C ASP A 334 9.21 19.77 2.61
N VAL A 335 9.15 18.52 3.10
CA VAL A 335 9.37 18.23 4.53
C VAL A 335 10.83 18.46 4.95
N LEU A 336 11.76 18.35 4.01
CA LEU A 336 13.19 18.57 4.25
C LEU A 336 13.61 20.07 4.24
N ASP A 337 12.73 20.99 3.81
CA ASP A 337 13.02 22.42 3.77
C ASP A 337 13.49 22.96 5.13
N GLY A 338 14.50 23.82 5.11
CA GLY A 338 15.07 24.46 6.28
C GLY A 338 15.98 23.55 7.11
N LEU A 339 16.41 22.41 6.57
CA LEU A 339 17.52 21.64 7.12
C LEU A 339 18.83 22.19 6.54
N GLU A 340 19.83 22.40 7.40
CA GLU A 340 21.18 22.85 7.00
C GLU A 340 21.95 21.71 6.33
N SER A 341 21.78 20.48 6.82
CA SER A 341 22.36 19.29 6.22
C SER A 341 21.35 18.14 6.19
N ILE A 342 21.50 17.26 5.21
CA ILE A 342 20.67 16.07 4.99
C ILE A 342 21.60 14.88 4.83
N ARG A 343 21.24 13.76 5.48
CA ARG A 343 22.02 12.53 5.35
C ARG A 343 21.27 11.50 4.50
N ILE A 344 22.03 10.79 3.69
CA ILE A 344 21.58 9.61 2.94
C ILE A 344 22.38 8.41 3.42
N CYS A 345 21.69 7.34 3.83
CA CYS A 345 22.35 6.07 4.10
C CYS A 345 22.76 5.43 2.77
N THR A 346 24.06 5.25 2.55
CA THR A 346 24.64 4.72 1.31
C THR A 346 25.12 3.26 1.44
N GLY A 347 25.12 2.72 2.67
CA GLY A 347 25.56 1.36 2.97
C GLY A 347 25.28 1.02 4.42
N TYR A 348 25.54 -0.22 4.79
CA TYR A 348 25.55 -0.67 6.19
C TYR A 348 26.89 -1.26 6.57
N ARG A 349 27.11 -1.39 7.88
CA ARG A 349 28.10 -2.28 8.47
C ARG A 349 27.39 -3.31 9.33
N VAL A 350 27.83 -4.56 9.26
CA VAL A 350 27.37 -5.66 10.14
C VAL A 350 28.62 -6.32 10.69
N ALA A 351 28.78 -6.31 11.99
CA ALA A 351 30.03 -6.78 12.66
C ALA A 351 31.30 -6.15 12.05
N GLY A 352 31.24 -4.87 11.65
CA GLY A 352 32.34 -4.12 11.03
C GLY A 352 32.51 -4.36 9.51
N ALA A 353 31.90 -5.39 8.93
CA ALA A 353 31.96 -5.68 7.49
C ALA A 353 30.96 -4.83 6.69
N PRO A 354 31.35 -4.31 5.50
CA PRO A 354 30.43 -3.51 4.68
C PRO A 354 29.34 -4.38 4.05
N LEU A 355 28.12 -3.85 3.98
CA LEU A 355 26.97 -4.48 3.33
C LEU A 355 26.25 -3.44 2.48
N ALA A 356 26.07 -3.73 1.18
CA ALA A 356 25.52 -2.79 0.19
C ALA A 356 23.99 -2.90 0.02
N LEU A 357 23.37 -3.98 0.46
CA LEU A 357 21.94 -4.23 0.32
C LEU A 357 21.31 -4.56 1.67
N LEU A 358 20.03 -4.21 1.84
CA LEU A 358 19.27 -4.62 3.01
C LEU A 358 19.21 -6.16 3.09
N PRO A 359 19.62 -6.77 4.21
CA PRO A 359 19.52 -8.23 4.38
C PRO A 359 18.06 -8.67 4.54
N THR A 360 17.82 -9.97 4.49
CA THR A 360 16.49 -10.56 4.69
C THR A 360 16.24 -10.90 6.17
N GLY A 361 15.03 -10.67 6.65
CA GLY A 361 14.63 -10.97 8.03
C GLY A 361 14.93 -9.83 9.01
N ALA A 362 14.09 -9.73 10.03
CA ALA A 362 14.17 -8.62 10.98
C ALA A 362 15.44 -8.65 11.83
N GLU A 363 15.91 -9.83 12.20
CA GLU A 363 17.10 -10.03 13.03
C GLU A 363 18.35 -9.47 12.33
N ALA A 364 18.57 -9.86 11.08
CA ALA A 364 19.71 -9.39 10.30
C ALA A 364 19.64 -7.88 10.00
N VAL A 365 18.42 -7.35 9.80
CA VAL A 365 18.23 -5.90 9.60
C VAL A 365 18.51 -5.13 10.89
N ALA A 366 18.20 -5.70 12.06
CA ALA A 366 18.47 -5.05 13.35
C ALA A 366 19.97 -4.90 13.66
N GLU A 367 20.83 -5.74 13.06
CA GLU A 367 22.29 -5.66 13.19
C GLU A 367 22.93 -4.63 12.25
N CYS A 368 22.15 -4.02 11.35
CA CYS A 368 22.68 -3.08 10.38
C CYS A 368 22.99 -1.72 11.02
N GLU A 369 24.26 -1.32 10.98
CA GLU A 369 24.72 0.02 11.34
C GLU A 369 24.78 0.87 10.06
N PRO A 370 24.00 1.96 9.93
CA PRO A 370 23.95 2.77 8.71
C PRO A 370 25.23 3.58 8.51
N VAL A 371 25.71 3.62 7.28
CA VAL A 371 26.81 4.48 6.82
C VAL A 371 26.21 5.63 6.03
N TYR A 372 26.48 6.86 6.47
CA TYR A 372 25.89 8.04 5.89
C TYR A 372 26.84 8.85 5.02
N GLU A 373 26.31 9.38 3.94
CA GLU A 373 26.81 10.53 3.21
C GLU A 373 26.03 11.77 3.64
N GLU A 374 26.74 12.85 3.94
CA GLU A 374 26.14 14.13 4.30
C GLU A 374 26.14 15.09 3.11
N LEU A 375 24.99 15.69 2.84
CA LEU A 375 24.76 16.62 1.75
C LEU A 375 24.29 17.98 2.31
N PRO A 376 24.63 19.11 1.66
CA PRO A 376 24.03 20.38 1.99
C PRO A 376 22.50 20.35 1.86
N GLY A 377 21.81 20.85 2.88
CA GLY A 377 20.37 21.06 2.82
C GLY A 377 20.02 22.34 2.07
N TRP A 378 18.77 22.79 2.25
CA TRP A 378 18.27 24.04 1.68
C TRP A 378 17.33 24.73 2.67
N THR A 379 17.36 26.07 2.64
CA THR A 379 16.51 26.92 3.49
C THR A 379 15.30 27.46 2.76
N GLU A 380 15.33 27.44 1.44
CA GLU A 380 14.26 27.87 0.57
C GLU A 380 13.05 26.95 0.66
N ASN A 381 11.88 27.50 0.34
CA ASN A 381 10.64 26.75 0.33
C ASN A 381 10.46 26.00 -0.99
N THR A 382 10.36 24.67 -0.93
CA THR A 382 10.05 23.82 -2.10
C THR A 382 8.57 23.48 -2.22
N PHE A 383 7.75 23.84 -1.22
CA PHE A 383 6.31 23.57 -1.22
C PHE A 383 5.62 24.21 -2.43
N GLY A 384 4.89 23.41 -3.19
CA GLY A 384 4.13 23.88 -4.36
C GLY A 384 4.95 24.20 -5.61
N VAL A 385 6.26 23.98 -5.61
CA VAL A 385 7.10 24.17 -6.80
C VAL A 385 6.68 23.19 -7.90
N LYS A 386 6.49 23.69 -9.14
CA LYS A 386 5.95 22.92 -10.28
C LYS A 386 6.97 22.66 -11.39
N SER A 387 8.19 23.15 -11.27
CA SER A 387 9.27 22.97 -12.25
C SER A 387 10.55 22.49 -11.56
N PHE A 388 11.26 21.54 -12.17
CA PHE A 388 12.51 21.02 -11.64
C PHE A 388 13.59 22.13 -11.53
N ASP A 389 13.65 23.03 -12.51
CA ASP A 389 14.62 24.11 -12.54
C ASP A 389 14.34 25.21 -11.49
N ALA A 390 13.09 25.31 -11.01
CA ALA A 390 12.70 26.24 -9.95
C ALA A 390 13.05 25.73 -8.53
N LEU A 391 13.44 24.46 -8.40
CA LEU A 391 13.92 23.92 -7.12
C LEU A 391 15.27 24.55 -6.73
N PRO A 392 15.57 24.72 -5.43
CA PRO A 392 16.89 25.13 -4.95
C PRO A 392 18.00 24.25 -5.52
N HIS A 393 19.18 24.82 -5.73
CA HIS A 393 20.31 24.05 -6.31
C HIS A 393 20.65 22.81 -5.49
N THR A 394 20.66 22.92 -4.16
CA THR A 394 20.95 21.82 -3.25
C THR A 394 19.84 20.76 -3.24
N ALA A 395 18.56 21.17 -3.36
CA ALA A 395 17.45 20.23 -3.52
C ALA A 395 17.57 19.42 -4.84
N ARG A 396 17.94 20.09 -5.94
CA ARG A 396 18.23 19.41 -7.21
C ARG A 396 19.43 18.46 -7.10
N ALA A 397 20.48 18.88 -6.38
CA ALA A 397 21.65 18.06 -6.14
C ALA A 397 21.30 16.80 -5.32
N TYR A 398 20.43 16.92 -4.31
CA TYR A 398 19.89 15.81 -3.53
C TYR A 398 19.14 14.81 -4.43
N LEU A 399 18.23 15.29 -5.28
CA LEU A 399 17.48 14.45 -6.21
C LEU A 399 18.39 13.71 -7.21
N ARG A 400 19.36 14.42 -7.81
CA ARG A 400 20.37 13.82 -8.70
C ARG A 400 21.25 12.79 -7.99
N ARG A 401 21.55 13.02 -6.70
CA ARG A 401 22.32 12.07 -5.91
C ARG A 401 21.54 10.78 -5.70
N ILE A 402 20.22 10.86 -5.47
CA ILE A 402 19.34 9.67 -5.40
C ILE A 402 19.39 8.90 -6.72
N GLU A 403 19.24 9.57 -7.86
CA GLU A 403 19.37 8.91 -9.18
C GLU A 403 20.72 8.22 -9.36
N THR A 404 21.80 8.89 -9.00
CA THR A 404 23.16 8.34 -9.10
C THR A 404 23.36 7.10 -8.24
N LEU A 405 22.85 7.14 -6.99
CA LEU A 405 23.02 6.04 -6.03
C LEU A 405 22.12 4.84 -6.35
N THR A 406 20.96 5.09 -6.94
CA THR A 406 19.97 4.04 -7.25
C THR A 406 20.08 3.50 -8.67
N GLY A 407 20.63 4.29 -9.59
CA GLY A 407 20.68 3.96 -11.02
C GLY A 407 19.31 4.04 -11.72
N VAL A 408 18.26 4.56 -11.04
CA VAL A 408 16.90 4.66 -11.57
C VAL A 408 16.53 6.14 -11.75
N PRO A 409 16.01 6.55 -12.93
CA PRO A 409 15.65 7.95 -13.19
C PRO A 409 14.45 8.41 -12.37
N ILE A 410 14.44 9.68 -11.97
CA ILE A 410 13.29 10.32 -11.35
C ILE A 410 12.31 10.74 -12.45
N ALA A 411 11.13 10.13 -12.44
CA ALA A 411 10.03 10.47 -13.34
C ALA A 411 9.18 11.64 -12.81
N MET A 412 9.01 11.72 -11.49
CA MET A 412 8.13 12.71 -10.85
C MET A 412 8.69 13.16 -9.49
N VAL A 413 8.37 14.39 -9.08
CA VAL A 413 8.63 14.89 -7.73
C VAL A 413 7.36 15.55 -7.18
N SER A 414 6.88 15.08 -6.03
CA SER A 414 5.76 15.69 -5.31
C SER A 414 6.28 16.67 -4.27
N THR A 415 5.88 17.94 -4.41
CA THR A 415 6.31 19.08 -3.60
C THR A 415 5.27 19.55 -2.61
N GLY A 416 4.13 18.88 -2.49
CA GLY A 416 3.06 19.17 -1.55
C GLY A 416 1.91 18.18 -1.62
N PRO A 417 0.86 18.32 -0.82
CA PRO A 417 -0.26 17.37 -0.73
C PRO A 417 -1.27 17.47 -1.88
N GLU A 418 -1.40 18.65 -2.50
CA GLU A 418 -2.34 18.88 -3.59
C GLU A 418 -1.90 18.18 -4.88
N ARG A 419 -2.88 17.78 -5.71
CA ARG A 419 -2.66 17.13 -7.01
C ARG A 419 -1.67 17.86 -7.88
N ASP A 420 -1.82 19.18 -8.02
CA ASP A 420 -1.04 20.03 -8.92
C ASP A 420 0.35 20.39 -8.39
N GLU A 421 0.65 20.06 -7.14
CA GLU A 421 1.97 20.26 -6.52
C GLU A 421 2.90 19.09 -6.88
N THR A 422 3.07 18.87 -8.18
CA THR A 422 3.84 17.77 -8.76
C THR A 422 4.66 18.27 -9.93
N ILE A 423 5.96 17.97 -9.90
CA ILE A 423 6.88 18.18 -11.01
C ILE A 423 6.91 16.90 -11.84
N LEU A 424 6.63 17.00 -13.13
CA LEU A 424 6.77 15.91 -14.08
C LEU A 424 8.12 16.06 -14.80
N VAL A 425 8.97 15.04 -14.73
CA VAL A 425 10.25 14.96 -15.47
C VAL A 425 10.09 14.03 -16.67
N HIS A 426 9.56 12.82 -16.44
CA HIS A 426 9.26 11.84 -17.48
C HIS A 426 7.90 11.23 -17.23
N HIS A 427 7.08 11.11 -18.27
CA HIS A 427 5.72 10.61 -18.09
C HIS A 427 5.69 9.07 -18.13
N PRO A 428 5.19 8.38 -17.08
CA PRO A 428 5.17 6.91 -17.03
C PRO A 428 4.39 6.22 -18.15
N PHE A 429 3.38 6.89 -18.72
CA PHE A 429 2.56 6.37 -19.81
C PHE A 429 3.10 6.65 -21.22
N HIS A 430 4.21 7.38 -21.35
CA HIS A 430 4.80 7.76 -22.65
C HIS A 430 6.16 7.13 -22.91
#